data_ca5fda66b23cd8d68e3244dd10a8f85d
#
_entry.id   ca5fda66b23cd8d68e3244dd10a8f85d
#
_cell.length_a   1.000
_cell.length_b   1.000
_cell.length_c   1.000
_cell.angle_alpha   90.00
_cell.angle_beta   90.00
_cell.angle_gamma   90.00
#
_symmetry.space_group_name_H-M   'P 1'
#
loop_
_entity.id
_entity.type
_entity.pdbx_description
1 polymer ?
#
loop_
_entity_poly.entity_id
_entity_poly.type
_entity_poly.pdbx_seq_one_letter_code
_entity_poly.pdbx_strand_id
1 'polypeptide(L)'
;MFYSKKLKEFSNLKHCFFSRKNGFSSGLYKELNCGLGSNDDRINVEKNLDYVSKKIGVKNENLFLMHQTHSNKVVFIDEKNKKNKKITADALLTKIEGVAIGVLTADCVPIILYDEVNKIVGCIHAGWKGAASGIIENTLDQFKRINKNAKIIAAIGPCIGKESYGVSQEFYDFFLRESEINKKFFIRKNNNKFLFDIRNYVNKKLSVSVVSYIENINFDTFKDSDNFFSYRRSKKLEQADYGRCISTISLIKN
;
A
#
# COMPACT_ATOMS: atom_id res chain seq x y z
N MET A 1 1.19 -12.01 -9.12
CA MET A 1 1.96 -11.79 -7.87
C MET A 1 3.28 -11.13 -8.23
N PHE A 2 3.65 -10.06 -7.53
CA PHE A 2 4.86 -9.27 -7.76
C PHE A 2 5.65 -9.16 -6.45
N TYR A 3 6.96 -9.07 -6.56
CA TYR A 3 7.87 -9.12 -5.40
C TYR A 3 8.98 -8.08 -5.56
N SER A 4 9.42 -7.53 -4.45
CA SER A 4 10.68 -6.79 -4.38
C SER A 4 11.85 -7.77 -4.49
N LYS A 5 12.78 -7.49 -5.39
CA LYS A 5 14.01 -8.30 -5.51
C LYS A 5 14.85 -8.17 -4.23
N LYS A 6 14.94 -6.93 -3.70
CA LYS A 6 15.72 -6.66 -2.49
C LYS A 6 15.14 -7.35 -1.25
N LEU A 7 13.82 -7.31 -1.05
CA LEU A 7 13.21 -7.99 0.10
C LEU A 7 13.27 -9.53 0.00
N LYS A 8 13.39 -10.09 -1.20
CA LYS A 8 13.60 -11.53 -1.39
C LYS A 8 14.95 -12.06 -0.92
N GLU A 9 15.93 -11.19 -0.75
CA GLU A 9 17.26 -11.57 -0.23
C GLU A 9 17.21 -12.01 1.25
N PHE A 10 16.12 -11.66 1.97
CA PHE A 10 15.97 -11.97 3.39
C PHE A 10 15.13 -13.24 3.59
N SER A 11 15.75 -14.30 4.06
CA SER A 11 15.12 -15.62 4.29
C SER A 11 14.04 -15.59 5.39
N ASN A 12 14.14 -14.62 6.32
CA ASN A 12 13.18 -14.43 7.42
C ASN A 12 11.93 -13.61 7.04
N LEU A 13 11.74 -13.31 5.74
CA LEU A 13 10.61 -12.52 5.25
C LEU A 13 9.79 -13.29 4.22
N LYS A 14 8.48 -13.08 4.26
CA LYS A 14 7.58 -13.27 3.12
C LYS A 14 6.85 -11.97 2.82
N HIS A 15 6.80 -11.59 1.56
CA HIS A 15 6.05 -10.41 1.10
C HIS A 15 5.48 -10.67 -0.29
N CYS A 16 4.42 -9.97 -0.63
CA CYS A 16 3.84 -10.02 -1.96
C CYS A 16 2.97 -8.79 -2.24
N PHE A 17 3.10 -8.24 -3.43
CA PHE A 17 2.10 -7.37 -4.04
C PHE A 17 1.23 -8.26 -4.93
N PHE A 18 0.04 -8.58 -4.46
CA PHE A 18 -0.85 -9.47 -5.19
C PHE A 18 -1.50 -8.74 -6.37
N SER A 19 -1.57 -9.43 -7.50
CA SER A 19 -2.47 -9.03 -8.59
C SER A 19 -3.89 -9.44 -8.26
N ARG A 20 -4.86 -9.02 -9.08
CA ARG A 20 -6.24 -9.49 -8.97
C ARG A 20 -6.46 -10.96 -9.37
N LYS A 21 -5.43 -11.64 -9.87
CA LYS A 21 -5.50 -13.01 -10.40
C LYS A 21 -5.65 -14.08 -9.31
N ASN A 22 -6.29 -15.21 -9.69
CA ASN A 22 -6.39 -16.43 -8.89
C ASN A 22 -7.25 -16.30 -7.62
N GLY A 23 -8.33 -15.53 -7.68
CA GLY A 23 -9.30 -15.43 -6.59
C GLY A 23 -10.65 -16.05 -6.95
N PHE A 24 -11.62 -15.85 -6.07
CA PHE A 24 -12.92 -16.50 -6.08
C PHE A 24 -14.07 -15.58 -6.42
N SER A 25 -13.84 -14.27 -6.52
CA SER A 25 -14.87 -13.29 -6.82
C SER A 25 -15.24 -13.26 -8.31
N SER A 26 -16.40 -12.72 -8.64
CA SER A 26 -16.94 -12.62 -10.00
C SER A 26 -17.35 -11.19 -10.38
N GLY A 27 -17.79 -10.99 -11.62
CA GLY A 27 -18.27 -9.69 -12.10
C GLY A 27 -17.24 -8.57 -11.98
N LEU A 28 -17.63 -7.43 -11.40
CA LEU A 28 -16.74 -6.27 -11.16
C LEU A 28 -15.52 -6.64 -10.31
N TYR A 29 -15.68 -7.60 -9.42
CA TYR A 29 -14.67 -8.05 -8.47
C TYR A 29 -13.89 -9.26 -8.94
N LYS A 30 -14.11 -9.69 -10.19
CA LYS A 30 -13.54 -10.93 -10.76
C LYS A 30 -12.16 -11.24 -10.24
N GLU A 31 -12.01 -12.43 -9.68
CA GLU A 31 -10.82 -13.06 -9.10
C GLU A 31 -10.47 -12.53 -7.69
N LEU A 32 -9.25 -12.05 -7.41
CA LEU A 32 -8.72 -11.84 -6.06
C LEU A 32 -9.07 -10.45 -5.52
N ASN A 33 -10.37 -10.18 -5.28
CA ASN A 33 -10.77 -9.01 -4.52
C ASN A 33 -10.62 -9.28 -3.02
N CYS A 34 -9.81 -8.47 -2.34
CA CYS A 34 -9.58 -8.57 -0.89
C CYS A 34 -10.28 -7.45 -0.09
N GLY A 35 -11.12 -6.66 -0.75
CA GLY A 35 -11.78 -5.49 -0.16
C GLY A 35 -13.00 -5.86 0.69
N LEU A 36 -12.86 -6.03 2.01
CA LEU A 36 -13.98 -6.27 2.94
C LEU A 36 -15.04 -5.16 2.95
N GLY A 37 -14.70 -3.96 2.51
CA GLY A 37 -15.63 -2.83 2.37
C GLY A 37 -16.18 -2.66 0.95
N SER A 38 -16.04 -3.65 0.06
CA SER A 38 -16.69 -3.68 -1.25
C SER A 38 -18.09 -4.31 -1.15
N ASN A 39 -18.91 -4.09 -2.17
CA ASN A 39 -20.23 -4.74 -2.30
C ASN A 39 -20.12 -6.16 -2.91
N ASP A 40 -18.94 -6.77 -2.87
CA ASP A 40 -18.72 -8.14 -3.29
C ASP A 40 -19.33 -9.14 -2.29
N ASP A 41 -19.55 -10.37 -2.74
CA ASP A 41 -19.93 -11.45 -1.85
C ASP A 41 -18.85 -11.66 -0.78
N ARG A 42 -19.27 -11.50 0.48
CA ARG A 42 -18.38 -11.59 1.64
C ARG A 42 -17.68 -12.95 1.73
N ILE A 43 -18.35 -14.04 1.36
CA ILE A 43 -17.78 -15.40 1.37
C ILE A 43 -16.61 -15.47 0.38
N ASN A 44 -16.75 -14.86 -0.80
CA ASN A 44 -15.67 -14.83 -1.78
C ASN A 44 -14.48 -13.99 -1.31
N VAL A 45 -14.74 -12.82 -0.70
CA VAL A 45 -13.68 -11.99 -0.11
C VAL A 45 -12.94 -12.73 1.01
N GLU A 46 -13.65 -13.45 1.88
CA GLU A 46 -13.04 -14.27 2.94
C GLU A 46 -12.18 -15.40 2.36
N LYS A 47 -12.64 -16.10 1.31
CA LYS A 47 -11.83 -17.10 0.58
C LYS A 47 -10.59 -16.49 -0.06
N ASN A 48 -10.70 -15.26 -0.60
CA ASN A 48 -9.58 -14.53 -1.16
C ASN A 48 -8.54 -14.20 -0.09
N LEU A 49 -8.96 -13.75 1.09
CA LEU A 49 -8.06 -13.47 2.22
C LEU A 49 -7.40 -14.74 2.77
N ASP A 50 -8.13 -15.88 2.81
CA ASP A 50 -7.56 -17.17 3.17
C ASP A 50 -6.49 -17.63 2.16
N TYR A 51 -6.75 -17.45 0.87
CA TYR A 51 -5.75 -17.70 -0.19
C TYR A 51 -4.49 -16.86 0.02
N VAL A 52 -4.65 -15.56 0.29
CA VAL A 52 -3.53 -14.64 0.57
C VAL A 52 -2.74 -15.09 1.79
N SER A 53 -3.43 -15.42 2.89
CA SER A 53 -2.81 -15.89 4.14
C SER A 53 -1.97 -17.14 3.94
N LYS A 54 -2.50 -18.13 3.20
CA LYS A 54 -1.78 -19.36 2.81
C LYS A 54 -0.53 -19.05 1.98
N LYS A 55 -0.62 -18.13 1.03
CA LYS A 55 0.52 -17.73 0.18
C LYS A 55 1.62 -17.04 0.97
N ILE A 56 1.26 -16.23 1.96
CA ILE A 56 2.21 -15.55 2.87
C ILE A 56 2.72 -16.51 3.97
N GLY A 57 2.06 -17.65 4.18
CA GLY A 57 2.48 -18.67 5.14
C GLY A 57 2.04 -18.36 6.57
N VAL A 58 0.88 -17.69 6.73
CA VAL A 58 0.25 -17.46 8.03
C VAL A 58 -1.16 -18.06 8.03
N LYS A 59 -1.73 -18.25 9.23
CA LYS A 59 -3.16 -18.53 9.36
C LYS A 59 -3.95 -17.25 9.08
N ASN A 60 -5.19 -17.38 8.58
CA ASN A 60 -6.04 -16.21 8.27
C ASN A 60 -6.25 -15.29 9.49
N GLU A 61 -6.38 -15.85 10.66
CA GLU A 61 -6.46 -15.10 11.92
C GLU A 61 -5.23 -14.25 12.25
N ASN A 62 -4.08 -14.54 11.62
CA ASN A 62 -2.82 -13.82 11.77
C ASN A 62 -2.54 -12.84 10.62
N LEU A 63 -3.47 -12.67 9.70
CA LEU A 63 -3.45 -11.58 8.72
C LEU A 63 -4.17 -10.36 9.29
N PHE A 64 -3.44 -9.27 9.44
CA PHE A 64 -3.95 -8.00 9.94
C PHE A 64 -4.15 -7.01 8.81
N LEU A 65 -5.37 -6.56 8.68
CA LEU A 65 -5.78 -5.46 7.82
C LEU A 65 -6.33 -4.33 8.67
N MET A 66 -6.53 -3.17 8.06
CA MET A 66 -7.07 -2.00 8.73
C MET A 66 -8.19 -1.37 7.92
N HIS A 67 -9.06 -0.65 8.60
CA HIS A 67 -9.98 0.29 7.97
C HIS A 67 -9.20 1.54 7.57
N GLN A 68 -8.89 1.65 6.27
CA GLN A 68 -8.10 2.73 5.69
C GLN A 68 -8.98 3.95 5.43
N THR A 69 -8.56 5.10 5.93
CA THR A 69 -9.32 6.36 5.86
C THR A 69 -8.57 7.49 5.15
N HIS A 70 -7.45 7.17 4.50
CA HIS A 70 -6.53 8.13 3.88
C HIS A 70 -5.96 9.13 4.90
N SER A 71 -5.75 8.66 6.12
CA SER A 71 -5.19 9.42 7.24
C SER A 71 -3.66 9.30 7.30
N ASN A 72 -3.06 9.90 8.31
CA ASN A 72 -1.66 9.73 8.66
C ASN A 72 -1.45 8.87 9.93
N LYS A 73 -2.47 8.08 10.29
CA LYS A 73 -2.44 7.24 11.49
C LYS A 73 -1.66 5.95 11.25
N VAL A 74 -0.73 5.67 12.17
CA VAL A 74 0.10 4.47 12.19
C VAL A 74 -0.23 3.65 13.43
N VAL A 75 -0.33 2.34 13.29
CA VAL A 75 -0.53 1.42 14.42
C VAL A 75 0.59 0.39 14.44
N PHE A 76 1.25 0.25 15.60
CA PHE A 76 2.20 -0.83 15.86
C PHE A 76 1.44 -1.99 16.51
N ILE A 77 1.46 -3.16 15.86
CA ILE A 77 0.87 -4.39 16.39
C ILE A 77 1.89 -5.10 17.25
N ASP A 78 1.56 -5.28 18.53
CA ASP A 78 2.36 -5.96 19.53
C ASP A 78 1.54 -7.05 20.27
N GLU A 79 2.15 -7.73 21.21
CA GLU A 79 1.51 -8.79 22.00
C GLU A 79 0.28 -8.29 22.79
N LYS A 80 0.27 -6.99 23.16
CA LYS A 80 -0.81 -6.41 23.97
C LYS A 80 -2.07 -6.15 23.14
N ASN A 81 -1.90 -5.75 21.86
CA ASN A 81 -2.99 -5.32 21.01
C ASN A 81 -3.32 -6.29 19.85
N LYS A 82 -2.54 -7.35 19.61
CA LYS A 82 -2.75 -8.32 18.51
C LYS A 82 -4.11 -9.03 18.53
N LYS A 83 -4.85 -8.98 19.63
CA LYS A 83 -6.22 -9.50 19.70
C LYS A 83 -7.25 -8.56 19.08
N ASN A 84 -6.92 -7.26 18.96
CA ASN A 84 -7.81 -6.26 18.38
C ASN A 84 -7.73 -6.30 16.84
N LYS A 85 -8.80 -6.77 16.19
CA LYS A 85 -8.90 -6.82 14.73
C LYS A 85 -9.58 -5.58 14.12
N LYS A 86 -10.17 -4.72 14.95
CA LYS A 86 -10.82 -3.46 14.50
C LYS A 86 -9.80 -2.32 14.57
N ILE A 87 -8.98 -2.21 13.53
CA ILE A 87 -7.92 -1.19 13.44
C ILE A 87 -8.33 -0.16 12.41
N THR A 88 -8.36 1.12 12.81
CA THR A 88 -8.50 2.25 11.88
C THR A 88 -7.17 2.96 11.77
N ALA A 89 -6.51 2.86 10.63
CA ALA A 89 -5.19 3.42 10.34
C ALA A 89 -4.93 3.39 8.83
N ASP A 90 -3.80 3.93 8.39
CA ASP A 90 -3.29 3.82 7.02
C ASP A 90 -1.86 3.26 6.96
N ALA A 91 -1.28 2.89 8.12
CA ALA A 91 -0.06 2.11 8.19
C ALA A 91 -0.09 1.15 9.38
N LEU A 92 0.49 -0.03 9.19
CA LEU A 92 0.72 -1.03 10.22
C LEU A 92 2.18 -1.38 10.31
N LEU A 93 2.66 -1.58 11.52
CA LEU A 93 3.99 -2.09 11.84
C LEU A 93 3.86 -3.30 12.77
N THR A 94 4.80 -4.25 12.70
CA THR A 94 4.92 -5.33 13.68
C THR A 94 6.33 -5.91 13.69
N LYS A 95 6.71 -6.51 14.82
CA LYS A 95 7.88 -7.37 14.96
C LYS A 95 7.53 -8.81 15.34
N ILE A 96 6.23 -9.15 15.32
CA ILE A 96 5.77 -10.48 15.73
C ILE A 96 5.94 -11.45 14.56
N GLU A 97 6.71 -12.49 14.75
CA GLU A 97 6.87 -13.57 13.79
C GLU A 97 5.56 -14.36 13.61
N GLY A 98 5.29 -14.78 12.38
CA GLY A 98 4.06 -15.50 12.04
C GLY A 98 2.80 -14.63 12.00
N VAL A 99 2.98 -13.29 12.09
CA VAL A 99 1.94 -12.29 11.84
C VAL A 99 2.21 -11.62 10.50
N ALA A 100 1.21 -11.56 9.64
CA ALA A 100 1.22 -10.79 8.40
C ALA A 100 0.43 -9.50 8.57
N ILE A 101 0.93 -8.42 8.01
CA ILE A 101 0.23 -7.15 7.90
C ILE A 101 0.03 -6.81 6.43
N GLY A 102 -1.06 -6.14 6.10
CA GLY A 102 -1.38 -5.82 4.71
C GLY A 102 -2.15 -4.52 4.52
N VAL A 103 -2.06 -3.99 3.30
CA VAL A 103 -2.82 -2.83 2.82
C VAL A 103 -3.61 -3.18 1.57
N LEU A 104 -4.75 -2.56 1.42
CA LEU A 104 -5.65 -2.70 0.27
C LEU A 104 -5.54 -1.48 -0.61
N THR A 105 -5.39 -1.68 -1.92
CA THR A 105 -5.27 -0.58 -2.88
C THR A 105 -6.04 -0.83 -4.17
N ALA A 106 -6.51 0.25 -4.75
CA ALA A 106 -6.93 0.38 -6.13
C ALA A 106 -6.52 1.80 -6.56
N ASP A 107 -5.33 1.94 -7.14
CA ASP A 107 -4.62 3.15 -7.55
C ASP A 107 -3.72 3.80 -6.49
N CYS A 108 -4.09 3.82 -5.20
CA CYS A 108 -3.21 4.34 -4.14
C CYS A 108 -1.90 3.53 -4.07
N VAL A 109 -0.84 4.15 -3.55
CA VAL A 109 0.49 3.54 -3.48
C VAL A 109 0.59 2.62 -2.27
N PRO A 110 0.77 1.29 -2.44
CA PRO A 110 1.14 0.40 -1.36
C PRO A 110 2.64 0.45 -1.16
N ILE A 111 3.09 0.57 0.09
CA ILE A 111 4.50 0.55 0.45
C ILE A 111 4.73 -0.57 1.46
N ILE A 112 5.70 -1.41 1.20
CA ILE A 112 6.18 -2.43 2.13
C ILE A 112 7.53 -1.98 2.66
N LEU A 113 7.72 -2.09 3.98
CA LEU A 113 8.92 -1.66 4.71
C LEU A 113 9.50 -2.83 5.49
N TYR A 114 10.82 -2.89 5.56
CA TYR A 114 11.55 -3.80 6.43
C TYR A 114 12.75 -3.10 7.06
N ASP A 115 12.82 -3.10 8.39
CA ASP A 115 14.01 -2.71 9.15
C ASP A 115 14.84 -3.95 9.43
N GLU A 116 15.98 -4.06 8.76
CA GLU A 116 16.88 -5.21 8.86
C GLU A 116 17.59 -5.29 10.23
N VAL A 117 17.73 -4.17 10.94
CA VAL A 117 18.40 -4.10 12.25
C VAL A 117 17.46 -4.61 13.35
N ASN A 118 16.23 -4.11 13.38
CA ASN A 118 15.29 -4.38 14.46
C ASN A 118 14.29 -5.48 14.15
N LYS A 119 14.36 -6.07 12.93
CA LYS A 119 13.42 -7.09 12.44
C LYS A 119 11.96 -6.61 12.57
N ILE A 120 11.70 -5.40 12.08
CA ILE A 120 10.36 -4.81 12.05
C ILE A 120 9.88 -4.74 10.61
N VAL A 121 8.67 -5.21 10.36
CA VAL A 121 8.00 -5.06 9.07
C VAL A 121 6.94 -3.99 9.13
N GLY A 122 6.69 -3.32 8.01
CA GLY A 122 5.68 -2.29 7.88
C GLY A 122 4.94 -2.36 6.56
N CYS A 123 3.71 -1.88 6.55
CA CYS A 123 2.97 -1.60 5.33
C CYS A 123 2.24 -0.26 5.44
N ILE A 124 2.24 0.52 4.34
CA ILE A 124 1.59 1.83 4.26
C ILE A 124 0.63 1.85 3.07
N HIS A 125 -0.58 2.33 3.32
CA HIS A 125 -1.50 2.81 2.30
C HIS A 125 -1.27 4.30 2.06
N ALA A 126 -0.57 4.64 0.99
CA ALA A 126 -0.29 6.03 0.64
C ALA A 126 -1.19 6.50 -0.52
N GLY A 127 -2.46 6.82 -0.22
CA GLY A 127 -3.27 7.67 -1.08
C GLY A 127 -2.75 9.10 -1.03
N TRP A 128 -3.12 9.96 -2.00
CA TRP A 128 -2.61 11.32 -2.06
C TRP A 128 -2.82 12.15 -0.78
N LYS A 129 -4.02 12.00 -0.15
CA LYS A 129 -4.32 12.69 1.12
C LYS A 129 -3.40 12.23 2.24
N GLY A 130 -3.28 10.92 2.45
CA GLY A 130 -2.40 10.34 3.46
C GLY A 130 -0.93 10.72 3.22
N ALA A 131 -0.46 10.66 1.96
CA ALA A 131 0.90 11.02 1.59
C ALA A 131 1.19 12.52 1.86
N ALA A 132 0.24 13.41 1.54
CA ALA A 132 0.38 14.83 1.83
C ALA A 132 0.29 15.14 3.34
N SER A 133 -0.55 14.42 4.09
CA SER A 133 -0.71 14.62 5.54
C SER A 133 0.36 13.92 6.39
N GLY A 134 1.36 13.28 5.78
CA GLY A 134 2.54 12.76 6.48
C GLY A 134 2.46 11.30 6.94
N ILE A 135 1.67 10.42 6.28
CA ILE A 135 1.62 8.99 6.66
C ILE A 135 2.99 8.31 6.56
N ILE A 136 3.80 8.69 5.57
CA ILE A 136 5.14 8.13 5.36
C ILE A 136 6.05 8.58 6.48
N GLU A 137 6.11 9.88 6.74
CA GLU A 137 6.92 10.50 7.79
C GLU A 137 6.57 9.92 9.16
N ASN A 138 5.27 9.87 9.50
CA ASN A 138 4.81 9.30 10.77
C ASN A 138 5.19 7.83 10.91
N THR A 139 5.16 7.06 9.81
CA THR A 139 5.58 5.65 9.85
C THR A 139 7.08 5.53 10.07
N LEU A 140 7.90 6.29 9.34
CA LEU A 140 9.36 6.28 9.51
C LEU A 140 9.79 6.77 10.90
N ASP A 141 9.06 7.71 11.48
CA ASP A 141 9.32 8.19 12.85
C ASP A 141 9.02 7.12 13.92
N GLN A 142 8.06 6.20 13.69
CA GLN A 142 7.88 5.05 14.58
C GLN A 142 9.11 4.14 14.56
N PHE A 143 9.73 3.88 13.42
CA PHE A 143 10.97 3.11 13.35
C PHE A 143 12.11 3.82 14.11
N LYS A 144 12.27 5.13 13.90
CA LYS A 144 13.30 5.94 14.60
C LYS A 144 13.11 5.97 16.12
N ARG A 145 11.86 5.99 16.62
CA ARG A 145 11.55 5.93 18.06
C ARG A 145 11.99 4.61 18.68
N ILE A 146 11.92 3.51 17.92
CA ILE A 146 12.39 2.20 18.39
C ILE A 146 13.91 2.15 18.37
N ASN A 147 14.52 2.62 17.28
CA ASN A 147 15.98 2.68 17.14
C ASN A 147 16.38 3.79 16.15
N LYS A 148 17.15 4.75 16.63
CA LYS A 148 17.67 5.86 15.80
C LYS A 148 18.54 5.37 14.63
N ASN A 149 19.14 4.18 14.74
CA ASN A 149 19.98 3.54 13.74
C ASN A 149 19.22 2.55 12.86
N ALA A 150 17.89 2.65 12.76
CA ALA A 150 17.08 1.82 11.87
C ALA A 150 17.61 1.92 10.43
N LYS A 151 17.63 0.78 9.73
CA LYS A 151 17.98 0.68 8.30
C LYS A 151 16.81 0.08 7.54
N ILE A 152 16.02 0.94 6.94
CA ILE A 152 14.76 0.57 6.31
C ILE A 152 14.97 0.33 4.82
N ILE A 153 14.52 -0.82 4.35
CA ILE A 153 14.32 -1.12 2.94
C ILE A 153 12.85 -0.89 2.62
N ALA A 154 12.57 -0.06 1.62
CA ALA A 154 11.24 0.27 1.16
C ALA A 154 10.98 -0.32 -0.22
N ALA A 155 9.86 -1.00 -0.40
CA ALA A 155 9.36 -1.45 -1.70
C ALA A 155 8.04 -0.75 -2.00
N ILE A 156 7.99 0.01 -3.10
CA ILE A 156 6.81 0.69 -3.60
C ILE A 156 6.15 -0.22 -4.63
N GLY A 157 4.90 -0.60 -4.37
CA GLY A 157 4.14 -1.49 -5.22
C GLY A 157 3.42 -0.82 -6.40
N PRO A 158 2.64 -1.61 -7.16
CA PRO A 158 1.81 -1.12 -8.24
C PRO A 158 0.83 -0.06 -7.78
N CYS A 159 0.74 1.05 -8.51
CA CYS A 159 -0.17 2.16 -8.25
C CYS A 159 -0.55 2.84 -9.56
N ILE A 160 -1.43 3.82 -9.52
CA ILE A 160 -1.78 4.59 -10.72
C ILE A 160 -0.53 5.30 -11.27
N GLY A 161 -0.31 5.15 -12.58
CA GLY A 161 0.80 5.81 -13.27
C GLY A 161 0.53 7.30 -13.51
N LYS A 162 1.60 8.09 -13.64
CA LYS A 162 1.47 9.55 -13.85
C LYS A 162 0.63 9.89 -15.08
N GLU A 163 0.74 9.15 -16.17
CA GLU A 163 -0.01 9.38 -17.41
C GLU A 163 -1.53 9.09 -17.26
N SER A 164 -1.89 8.37 -16.22
CA SER A 164 -3.26 7.95 -15.91
C SER A 164 -3.90 8.79 -14.79
N TYR A 165 -3.10 9.57 -14.04
CA TYR A 165 -3.56 10.29 -12.87
C TYR A 165 -3.84 11.77 -13.19
N GLY A 166 -4.89 12.02 -13.98
CA GLY A 166 -5.41 13.36 -14.23
C GLY A 166 -6.01 13.98 -12.97
N VAL A 167 -5.66 15.24 -12.67
CA VAL A 167 -6.08 16.01 -11.49
C VAL A 167 -6.48 17.43 -11.89
N SER A 168 -7.22 18.13 -11.02
CA SER A 168 -7.68 19.52 -11.24
C SER A 168 -6.63 20.55 -10.85
N GLN A 169 -6.93 21.83 -11.16
CA GLN A 169 -6.12 22.98 -10.73
C GLN A 169 -6.10 23.07 -9.19
N GLU A 170 -7.23 22.90 -8.50
CA GLU A 170 -7.32 22.96 -7.03
C GLU A 170 -6.44 21.90 -6.36
N PHE A 171 -6.36 20.71 -6.97
CA PHE A 171 -5.47 19.65 -6.50
C PHE A 171 -4.00 20.06 -6.64
N TYR A 172 -3.62 20.64 -7.78
CA TYR A 172 -2.28 21.16 -8.02
C TYR A 172 -1.93 22.27 -7.02
N ASP A 173 -2.82 23.25 -6.84
CA ASP A 173 -2.61 24.37 -5.92
C ASP A 173 -2.49 23.91 -4.46
N PHE A 174 -3.21 22.86 -4.07
CA PHE A 174 -3.07 22.24 -2.75
C PHE A 174 -1.63 21.79 -2.49
N PHE A 175 -1.02 21.08 -3.44
CA PHE A 175 0.37 20.61 -3.31
C PHE A 175 1.40 21.73 -3.38
N LEU A 176 1.14 22.78 -4.13
CA LEU A 176 2.04 23.95 -4.17
C LEU A 176 2.02 24.74 -2.86
N ARG A 177 0.88 24.82 -2.17
CA ARG A 177 0.80 25.43 -0.83
C ARG A 177 1.59 24.64 0.21
N GLU A 178 1.71 23.31 0.07
CA GLU A 178 2.59 22.49 0.90
C GLU A 178 4.07 22.83 0.64
N SER A 179 4.47 22.90 -0.62
CA SER A 179 5.81 23.31 -1.07
C SER A 179 5.84 23.53 -2.58
N GLU A 180 6.47 24.62 -3.04
CA GLU A 180 6.70 24.87 -4.47
C GLU A 180 7.52 23.78 -5.18
N ILE A 181 8.39 23.08 -4.44
CA ILE A 181 9.18 21.95 -4.94
C ILE A 181 8.26 20.85 -5.51
N ASN A 182 7.02 20.75 -5.04
CA ASN A 182 6.06 19.76 -5.50
C ASN A 182 5.63 19.95 -6.96
N LYS A 183 5.84 21.13 -7.55
CA LYS A 183 5.59 21.41 -8.96
C LYS A 183 6.20 20.37 -9.90
N LYS A 184 7.36 19.82 -9.57
CA LYS A 184 8.07 18.82 -10.37
C LYS A 184 7.33 17.48 -10.51
N PHE A 185 6.36 17.20 -9.66
CA PHE A 185 5.53 15.99 -9.73
C PHE A 185 4.30 16.16 -10.63
N PHE A 186 4.16 17.31 -11.26
CA PHE A 186 3.02 17.63 -12.11
C PHE A 186 3.45 17.93 -13.54
N ILE A 187 2.66 17.43 -14.48
CA ILE A 187 2.75 17.82 -15.90
C ILE A 187 1.47 18.56 -16.25
N ARG A 188 1.59 19.81 -16.71
CA ARG A 188 0.43 20.59 -17.14
C ARG A 188 -0.12 20.00 -18.44
N LYS A 189 -1.44 19.78 -18.46
CA LYS A 189 -2.23 19.53 -19.66
C LYS A 189 -3.03 20.78 -20.03
N ASN A 190 -3.88 20.67 -21.06
CA ASN A 190 -4.75 21.77 -21.45
C ASN A 190 -5.85 22.02 -20.40
N ASN A 191 -6.41 23.24 -20.38
CA ASN A 191 -7.62 23.61 -19.61
C ASN A 191 -7.55 23.33 -18.11
N ASN A 192 -6.54 23.85 -17.42
CA ASN A 192 -6.39 23.72 -15.96
C ASN A 192 -6.40 22.27 -15.44
N LYS A 193 -5.95 21.33 -16.27
CA LYS A 193 -5.76 19.93 -15.90
C LYS A 193 -4.29 19.58 -15.83
N PHE A 194 -3.93 18.72 -14.88
CA PHE A 194 -2.57 18.25 -14.66
C PHE A 194 -2.54 16.73 -14.60
N LEU A 195 -1.37 16.17 -14.84
CA LEU A 195 -1.04 14.80 -14.50
C LEU A 195 -0.17 14.81 -13.26
N PHE A 196 -0.47 13.96 -12.29
CA PHE A 196 0.25 13.87 -11.03
C PHE A 196 1.06 12.58 -10.92
N ASP A 197 2.34 12.70 -10.61
CA ASP A 197 3.25 11.59 -10.39
C ASP A 197 3.30 11.25 -8.89
N ILE A 198 2.29 10.55 -8.41
CA ILE A 198 2.20 10.14 -7.01
C ILE A 198 3.35 9.21 -6.60
N ARG A 199 3.82 8.34 -7.52
CA ARG A 199 4.96 7.44 -7.25
C ARG A 199 6.22 8.21 -6.93
N ASN A 200 6.58 9.19 -7.74
CA ASN A 200 7.76 10.02 -7.50
C ASN A 200 7.59 10.95 -6.30
N TYR A 201 6.38 11.43 -6.01
CA TYR A 201 6.09 12.15 -4.79
C TYR A 201 6.36 11.27 -3.55
N VAL A 202 5.88 10.03 -3.53
CA VAL A 202 6.14 9.05 -2.47
C VAL A 202 7.63 8.70 -2.37
N ASN A 203 8.32 8.48 -3.49
CA ASN A 203 9.78 8.26 -3.52
C ASN A 203 10.52 9.41 -2.82
N LYS A 204 10.15 10.66 -3.10
CA LYS A 204 10.77 11.83 -2.44
C LYS A 204 10.55 11.83 -0.94
N LYS A 205 9.34 11.48 -0.47
CA LYS A 205 9.02 11.37 0.96
C LYS A 205 9.82 10.25 1.67
N LEU A 206 10.08 9.15 0.98
CA LEU A 206 10.90 8.05 1.46
C LEU A 206 12.41 8.33 1.42
N SER A 207 12.87 9.28 0.60
CA SER A 207 14.29 9.59 0.42
C SER A 207 14.87 10.36 1.59
N VAL A 208 14.96 9.71 2.76
CA VAL A 208 15.52 10.23 4.01
C VAL A 208 16.54 9.24 4.57
N SER A 209 17.42 9.69 5.45
CA SER A 209 18.61 8.96 5.93
C SER A 209 18.33 7.57 6.54
N VAL A 210 17.17 7.36 7.12
CA VAL A 210 16.78 6.07 7.73
C VAL A 210 16.37 5.02 6.70
N VAL A 211 16.04 5.45 5.46
CA VAL A 211 15.70 4.56 4.35
C VAL A 211 16.96 4.31 3.53
N SER A 212 17.51 3.11 3.65
CA SER A 212 18.77 2.70 3.01
C SER A 212 18.60 2.27 1.56
N TYR A 213 17.40 1.81 1.18
CA TYR A 213 17.11 1.34 -0.16
C TYR A 213 15.64 1.52 -0.52
N ILE A 214 15.36 1.95 -1.74
CA ILE A 214 14.00 2.08 -2.28
C ILE A 214 13.93 1.31 -3.60
N GLU A 215 13.01 0.36 -3.70
CA GLU A 215 12.70 -0.36 -4.93
C GLU A 215 11.30 -0.01 -5.41
N ASN A 216 11.15 0.17 -6.73
CA ASN A 216 9.87 0.47 -7.37
C ASN A 216 9.43 -0.69 -8.26
N ILE A 217 8.22 -1.20 -8.04
CA ILE A 217 7.55 -2.18 -8.90
C ILE A 217 6.64 -1.39 -9.84
N ASN A 218 7.19 -1.06 -11.01
CA ASN A 218 6.65 -0.06 -11.93
C ASN A 218 5.50 -0.61 -12.80
N PHE A 219 4.30 -0.76 -12.21
CA PHE A 219 3.06 -1.02 -12.95
C PHE A 219 2.06 0.11 -12.76
N ASP A 220 1.31 0.41 -13.81
CA ASP A 220 0.19 1.36 -13.79
C ASP A 220 -1.12 0.58 -13.63
N THR A 221 -1.74 0.68 -12.44
CA THR A 221 -2.96 -0.06 -12.10
C THR A 221 -4.16 0.34 -12.98
N PHE A 222 -4.17 1.57 -13.50
CA PHE A 222 -5.22 2.03 -14.41
C PHE A 222 -5.09 1.40 -15.79
N LYS A 223 -3.87 1.28 -16.33
CA LYS A 223 -3.64 0.72 -17.67
C LYS A 223 -3.70 -0.80 -17.69
N ASP A 224 -3.15 -1.45 -16.67
CA ASP A 224 -3.06 -2.90 -16.57
C ASP A 224 -4.31 -3.48 -15.87
N SER A 225 -5.41 -3.58 -16.62
CA SER A 225 -6.69 -4.12 -16.13
C SER A 225 -6.65 -5.62 -15.84
N ASP A 226 -5.74 -6.35 -16.48
CA ASP A 226 -5.61 -7.80 -16.32
C ASP A 226 -5.01 -8.17 -14.96
N ASN A 227 -4.16 -7.32 -14.42
CA ASN A 227 -3.47 -7.58 -13.17
C ASN A 227 -4.00 -6.78 -11.99
N PHE A 228 -4.69 -5.62 -12.21
CA PHE A 228 -5.03 -4.75 -11.11
C PHE A 228 -6.46 -4.21 -11.17
N PHE A 229 -7.07 -4.07 -9.99
CA PHE A 229 -8.21 -3.21 -9.81
C PHE A 229 -7.78 -1.75 -9.84
N SER A 230 -8.68 -0.86 -10.31
CA SER A 230 -8.43 0.57 -10.35
C SER A 230 -9.71 1.36 -10.08
N TYR A 231 -9.66 2.20 -9.06
CA TYR A 231 -10.72 3.15 -8.75
C TYR A 231 -10.95 4.15 -9.88
N ARG A 232 -9.88 4.67 -10.48
CA ARG A 232 -9.95 5.63 -11.58
C ARG A 232 -10.60 5.00 -12.81
N ARG A 233 -10.29 3.74 -13.10
CA ARG A 233 -10.90 3.01 -14.21
C ARG A 233 -12.39 2.74 -13.94
N SER A 234 -12.75 2.33 -12.73
CA SER A 234 -14.15 2.08 -12.38
C SER A 234 -14.99 3.35 -12.50
N LYS A 235 -14.47 4.50 -12.06
CA LYS A 235 -15.14 5.79 -12.23
C LYS A 235 -15.29 6.21 -13.69
N LYS A 236 -14.28 5.96 -14.53
CA LYS A 236 -14.35 6.24 -15.98
C LYS A 236 -15.37 5.34 -16.68
N LEU A 237 -15.58 4.12 -16.19
CA LEU A 237 -16.54 3.15 -16.70
C LEU A 237 -17.91 3.22 -16.00
N GLU A 238 -18.12 4.23 -15.16
CA GLU A 238 -19.37 4.44 -14.38
C GLU A 238 -19.82 3.21 -13.58
N GLN A 239 -18.86 2.41 -13.13
CA GLN A 239 -19.13 1.24 -12.30
C GLN A 239 -19.55 1.65 -10.88
N ALA A 240 -20.51 0.93 -10.31
CA ALA A 240 -21.06 1.22 -8.98
C ALA A 240 -20.04 1.03 -7.84
N ASP A 241 -19.09 0.08 -8.01
CA ASP A 241 -18.02 -0.21 -7.03
C ASP A 241 -16.78 -0.78 -7.74
N TYR A 242 -15.77 -1.18 -6.98
CA TYR A 242 -14.49 -1.73 -7.50
C TYR A 242 -13.83 -2.66 -6.48
N GLY A 243 -13.08 -3.65 -7.00
CA GLY A 243 -12.25 -4.52 -6.18
C GLY A 243 -10.97 -3.82 -5.68
N ARG A 244 -10.30 -4.46 -4.72
CA ARG A 244 -9.04 -3.98 -4.14
C ARG A 244 -8.00 -5.08 -4.12
N CYS A 245 -6.82 -4.78 -4.66
CA CYS A 245 -5.64 -5.63 -4.53
C CYS A 245 -5.07 -5.51 -3.11
N ILE A 246 -4.36 -6.56 -2.66
CA ILE A 246 -3.69 -6.57 -1.37
C ILE A 246 -2.17 -6.59 -1.55
N SER A 247 -1.46 -5.91 -0.65
CA SER A 247 -0.01 -6.00 -0.51
C SER A 247 0.33 -6.36 0.92
N THR A 248 1.16 -7.38 1.13
CA THR A 248 1.40 -7.97 2.46
C THR A 248 2.86 -8.23 2.73
N ILE A 249 3.23 -8.21 4.00
CA ILE A 249 4.54 -8.65 4.50
C ILE A 249 4.37 -9.36 5.85
N SER A 250 5.24 -10.35 6.10
CA SER A 250 5.31 -11.10 7.35
C SER A 250 6.75 -11.45 7.69
N LEU A 251 7.10 -11.43 8.98
CA LEU A 251 8.26 -12.13 9.50
C LEU A 251 7.92 -13.61 9.64
N ILE A 252 8.82 -14.48 9.14
CA ILE A 252 8.64 -15.94 9.22
C ILE A 252 9.19 -16.42 10.55
N LYS A 253 8.51 -17.38 11.18
CA LYS A 253 9.10 -18.17 12.27
C LYS A 253 10.19 -19.07 11.68
N ASN A 254 11.39 -18.96 12.20
CA ASN A 254 12.45 -19.93 11.96
C ASN A 254 12.14 -21.23 12.70
#